data_7b0d26714cca7b45bf487e11e1e897ab
#
_entry.id   7b0d26714cca7b45bf487e11e1e897ab
#
_cell.length_a   1.000
_cell.length_b   1.000
_cell.length_c   1.000
_cell.angle_alpha   90.00
_cell.angle_beta   90.00
_cell.angle_gamma   90.00
#
_symmetry.space_group_name_H-M   'P 1'
#
loop_
_entity.id
_entity.type
_entity.pdbx_description
1 polymer ?
#
loop_
_entity_poly.entity_id
_entity_poly.type
_entity_poly.pdbx_seq_one_letter_code
_entity_poly.pdbx_strand_id
1 'polypeptide(L)'
;MVLVGLTAYAQGDAKTMKFGFLSYDSVRQSMKEYAEMQQQMATMRSAYEAEMKRVEDDFNKKYEEFLDGQKNFPTTILQKRQSELQEMLDKNIAFKNGSLRILNEQEAQLLESINLMVKICVQQVGQKHGYAFILNTDADALPWLNPEMGEDVTEEVKALLR
;
A
#
# COMPACT_ATOMS: atom_id res chain seq x y z
N MET A 1 43.77 39.98 49.12
CA MET A 1 43.60 38.80 48.27
C MET A 1 42.11 38.51 48.14
N VAL A 2 41.48 39.01 47.09
CA VAL A 2 40.00 38.96 46.94
C VAL A 2 39.72 37.85 45.94
N LEU A 3 39.05 36.79 46.42
CA LEU A 3 38.57 35.71 45.58
C LEU A 3 37.22 36.10 44.97
N VAL A 4 37.20 36.39 43.65
CA VAL A 4 35.97 36.62 42.89
C VAL A 4 35.45 35.25 42.48
N GLY A 5 34.35 34.83 43.08
CA GLY A 5 33.65 33.62 42.66
C GLY A 5 32.89 33.86 41.36
N LEU A 6 33.29 33.14 40.26
CA LEU A 6 32.53 33.04 39.05
C LEU A 6 31.35 32.09 39.29
N THR A 7 30.16 32.62 39.49
CA THR A 7 28.93 31.84 39.39
C THR A 7 28.58 31.68 37.91
N ALA A 8 28.76 30.50 37.36
CA ALA A 8 28.31 30.15 36.02
C ALA A 8 26.76 30.03 36.02
N TYR A 9 26.09 31.00 35.46
CA TYR A 9 24.67 30.88 35.11
C TYR A 9 24.59 30.12 33.78
N ALA A 10 24.49 28.81 33.87
CA ALA A 10 24.12 27.96 32.76
C ALA A 10 22.86 27.17 33.13
N GLN A 11 21.73 27.88 33.18
CA GLN A 11 20.39 27.28 33.12
C GLN A 11 19.63 27.94 31.97
N GLY A 12 20.01 27.62 30.75
CA GLY A 12 19.11 27.71 29.65
C GLY A 12 17.99 26.68 29.90
N ASP A 13 16.74 27.12 29.91
CA ASP A 13 15.57 26.23 29.94
C ASP A 13 15.77 25.18 28.83
N ALA A 14 16.17 23.99 29.24
CA ALA A 14 16.12 22.82 28.35
C ALA A 14 14.62 22.62 28.09
N LYS A 15 14.11 23.15 26.97
CA LYS A 15 12.77 22.81 26.49
C LYS A 15 12.73 21.30 26.43
N THR A 16 12.00 20.69 27.37
CA THR A 16 11.76 19.24 27.33
C THR A 16 11.10 18.94 25.99
N MET A 17 11.81 18.22 25.14
CA MET A 17 11.35 17.86 23.80
C MET A 17 10.15 16.94 23.96
N LYS A 18 8.97 17.44 23.59
CA LYS A 18 7.75 16.63 23.56
C LYS A 18 7.61 15.99 22.20
N PHE A 19 7.17 14.74 22.14
CA PHE A 19 6.86 14.05 20.91
C PHE A 19 5.60 13.20 21.06
N GLY A 20 4.94 12.99 19.93
CA GLY A 20 3.85 12.04 19.81
C GLY A 20 4.26 10.77 19.06
N PHE A 21 3.45 9.75 19.16
CA PHE A 21 3.54 8.57 18.30
C PHE A 21 2.15 8.05 17.99
N LEU A 22 2.03 7.31 16.88
CA LEU A 22 0.77 6.71 16.46
C LEU A 22 1.04 5.49 15.56
N SER A 23 0.01 4.63 15.43
CA SER A 23 -0.06 3.61 14.39
C SER A 23 -0.82 4.16 13.19
N TYR A 24 -0.13 4.39 12.06
CA TYR A 24 -0.74 4.78 10.79
C TYR A 24 -1.72 3.73 10.28
N ASP A 25 -1.39 2.44 10.44
CA ASP A 25 -2.24 1.33 10.02
C ASP A 25 -3.54 1.32 10.83
N SER A 26 -3.46 1.52 12.14
CA SER A 26 -4.64 1.61 13.01
C SER A 26 -5.53 2.81 12.63
N VAL A 27 -4.93 3.95 12.28
CA VAL A 27 -5.66 5.13 11.82
C VAL A 27 -6.33 4.84 10.48
N ARG A 28 -5.60 4.34 9.47
CA ARG A 28 -6.16 4.03 8.15
C ARG A 28 -7.31 3.03 8.23
N GLN A 29 -7.15 1.96 9.00
CA GLN A 29 -8.19 0.93 9.17
C GLN A 29 -9.47 1.46 9.80
N SER A 30 -9.42 2.59 10.51
CA SER A 30 -10.61 3.23 11.07
C SER A 30 -11.36 4.14 10.10
N MET A 31 -10.75 4.44 8.93
CA MET A 31 -11.32 5.36 7.94
C MET A 31 -12.32 4.63 7.04
N LYS A 32 -13.44 5.30 6.76
CA LYS A 32 -14.44 4.81 5.81
C LYS A 32 -13.86 4.70 4.39
N GLU A 33 -13.08 5.68 3.97
CA GLU A 33 -12.40 5.73 2.67
C GLU A 33 -11.46 4.53 2.48
N TYR A 34 -10.79 4.09 3.54
CA TYR A 34 -9.94 2.90 3.47
C TYR A 34 -10.75 1.63 3.28
N ALA A 35 -11.88 1.49 3.98
CA ALA A 35 -12.78 0.35 3.79
C ALA A 35 -13.38 0.32 2.37
N GLU A 36 -13.79 1.48 1.84
CA GLU A 36 -14.29 1.63 0.48
C GLU A 36 -13.22 1.28 -0.56
N MET A 37 -11.99 1.74 -0.35
CA MET A 37 -10.83 1.37 -1.19
C MET A 37 -10.62 -0.15 -1.19
N GLN A 38 -10.61 -0.80 -0.03
CA GLN A 38 -10.43 -2.25 0.06
C GLN A 38 -11.52 -3.01 -0.69
N GLN A 39 -12.76 -2.57 -0.58
CA GLN A 39 -13.89 -3.17 -1.30
C GLN A 39 -13.77 -2.97 -2.82
N GLN A 40 -13.40 -1.78 -3.26
CA GLN A 40 -13.16 -1.48 -4.67
C GLN A 40 -12.05 -2.35 -5.25
N MET A 41 -10.91 -2.45 -4.55
CA MET A 41 -9.79 -3.28 -4.98
C MET A 41 -10.14 -4.77 -5.01
N ALA A 42 -10.91 -5.26 -4.02
CA ALA A 42 -11.40 -6.65 -4.02
C ALA A 42 -12.30 -6.94 -5.23
N THR A 43 -13.20 -6.02 -5.57
CA THR A 43 -14.06 -6.14 -6.76
C THR A 43 -13.25 -6.16 -8.05
N MET A 44 -12.26 -5.28 -8.20
CA MET A 44 -11.39 -5.26 -9.36
C MET A 44 -10.56 -6.54 -9.49
N ARG A 45 -9.96 -7.03 -8.39
CA ARG A 45 -9.20 -8.30 -8.37
C ARG A 45 -10.07 -9.46 -8.82
N SER A 46 -11.27 -9.58 -8.26
CA SER A 46 -12.21 -10.65 -8.63
C SER A 46 -12.60 -10.61 -10.11
N ALA A 47 -12.80 -9.41 -10.68
CA ALA A 47 -13.10 -9.26 -12.11
C ALA A 47 -11.93 -9.70 -13.00
N TYR A 48 -10.69 -9.31 -12.65
CA TYR A 48 -9.50 -9.75 -13.39
C TYR A 48 -9.24 -11.26 -13.25
N GLU A 49 -9.44 -11.82 -12.05
CA GLU A 49 -9.30 -13.28 -11.83
C GLU A 49 -10.32 -14.08 -12.64
N ALA A 50 -11.57 -13.60 -12.70
CA ALA A 50 -12.61 -14.24 -13.51
C ALA A 50 -12.27 -14.19 -15.01
N GLU A 51 -11.77 -13.07 -15.52
CA GLU A 51 -11.35 -12.94 -16.92
C GLU A 51 -10.10 -13.78 -17.22
N MET A 52 -9.11 -13.81 -16.29
CA MET A 52 -7.94 -14.69 -16.43
C MET A 52 -8.36 -16.14 -16.55
N LYS A 53 -9.27 -16.58 -15.67
CA LYS A 53 -9.79 -17.95 -15.73
C LYS A 53 -10.50 -18.23 -17.07
N ARG A 54 -11.31 -17.31 -17.56
CA ARG A 54 -12.01 -17.45 -18.84
C ARG A 54 -11.03 -17.61 -20.01
N VAL A 55 -10.01 -16.76 -20.11
CA VAL A 55 -9.04 -16.84 -21.21
C VAL A 55 -8.12 -18.07 -21.12
N GLU A 56 -7.85 -18.53 -19.90
CA GLU A 56 -7.12 -19.79 -19.66
C GLU A 56 -7.95 -21.01 -20.08
N ASP A 57 -9.24 -21.05 -19.70
CA ASP A 57 -10.16 -22.12 -20.10
C ASP A 57 -10.34 -22.16 -21.63
N ASP A 58 -10.45 -20.98 -22.29
CA ASP A 58 -10.51 -20.88 -23.77
C ASP A 58 -9.24 -21.39 -24.44
N PHE A 59 -8.07 -21.08 -23.88
CA PHE A 59 -6.78 -21.59 -24.37
C PHE A 59 -6.71 -23.12 -24.22
N ASN A 60 -7.02 -23.65 -23.03
CA ASN A 60 -6.96 -25.09 -22.76
C ASN A 60 -7.87 -25.88 -23.70
N LYS A 61 -9.10 -25.39 -23.93
CA LYS A 61 -10.03 -26.01 -24.88
C LYS A 61 -9.44 -26.07 -26.29
N LYS A 62 -8.88 -24.98 -26.80
CA LYS A 62 -8.27 -24.92 -28.13
C LYS A 62 -7.02 -25.78 -28.22
N TYR A 63 -6.27 -25.86 -27.14
CA TYR A 63 -5.09 -26.73 -27.07
C TYR A 63 -5.46 -28.22 -27.12
N GLU A 64 -6.51 -28.63 -26.40
CA GLU A 64 -7.06 -29.99 -26.48
C GLU A 64 -7.55 -30.32 -27.90
N GLU A 65 -8.35 -29.43 -28.54
CA GLU A 65 -8.79 -29.58 -29.93
C GLU A 65 -7.61 -29.71 -30.92
N PHE A 66 -6.51 -29.00 -30.66
CA PHE A 66 -5.29 -29.11 -31.46
C PHE A 66 -4.62 -30.48 -31.27
N LEU A 67 -4.46 -30.95 -30.01
CA LEU A 67 -3.84 -32.24 -29.72
C LEU A 67 -4.60 -33.39 -30.37
N ASP A 68 -5.92 -33.37 -30.33
CA ASP A 68 -6.78 -34.41 -30.90
C ASP A 68 -6.69 -34.46 -32.43
N GLY A 69 -6.60 -33.29 -33.07
CA GLY A 69 -6.62 -33.17 -34.52
C GLY A 69 -5.25 -33.16 -35.22
N GLN A 70 -4.15 -32.91 -34.50
CA GLN A 70 -2.84 -32.57 -35.08
C GLN A 70 -2.29 -33.63 -36.05
N LYS A 71 -2.58 -34.90 -35.83
CA LYS A 71 -2.12 -36.03 -36.65
C LYS A 71 -2.78 -36.04 -38.05
N ASN A 72 -3.95 -35.42 -38.18
CA ASN A 72 -4.78 -35.42 -39.36
C ASN A 72 -4.76 -34.08 -40.12
N PHE A 73 -4.10 -33.05 -39.55
CA PHE A 73 -4.04 -31.74 -40.19
C PHE A 73 -3.04 -31.71 -41.34
N PRO A 74 -3.40 -31.13 -42.52
CA PRO A 74 -2.44 -30.71 -43.47
C PRO A 74 -1.42 -29.73 -42.88
N THR A 75 -0.17 -29.75 -43.35
CA THR A 75 0.94 -28.95 -42.81
C THR A 75 0.59 -27.46 -42.63
N THR A 76 -0.11 -26.86 -43.60
CA THR A 76 -0.53 -25.44 -43.52
C THR A 76 -1.52 -25.17 -42.42
N ILE A 77 -2.45 -26.11 -42.15
CA ILE A 77 -3.43 -26.01 -41.06
C ILE A 77 -2.73 -26.24 -39.73
N LEU A 78 -1.81 -27.18 -39.65
CA LEU A 78 -1.03 -27.43 -38.44
C LEU A 78 -0.26 -26.18 -38.01
N GLN A 79 0.48 -25.55 -38.95
CA GLN A 79 1.22 -24.31 -38.69
C GLN A 79 0.29 -23.18 -38.26
N LYS A 80 -0.85 -23.01 -38.92
CA LYS A 80 -1.83 -21.99 -38.55
C LYS A 80 -2.34 -22.17 -37.14
N ARG A 81 -2.73 -23.41 -36.74
CA ARG A 81 -3.22 -23.72 -35.38
C ARG A 81 -2.16 -23.51 -34.31
N GLN A 82 -0.90 -23.87 -34.60
CA GLN A 82 0.23 -23.58 -33.71
C GLN A 82 0.42 -22.10 -33.48
N SER A 83 0.38 -21.28 -34.55
CA SER A 83 0.49 -19.82 -34.44
C SER A 83 -0.67 -19.22 -33.65
N GLU A 84 -1.90 -19.70 -33.84
CA GLU A 84 -3.07 -19.22 -33.07
C GLU A 84 -2.94 -19.52 -31.59
N LEU A 85 -2.45 -20.71 -31.21
CA LEU A 85 -2.21 -21.07 -29.83
C LEU A 85 -1.10 -20.21 -29.21
N GLN A 86 0.00 -20.00 -29.94
CA GLN A 86 1.08 -19.13 -29.47
C GLN A 86 0.58 -17.70 -29.23
N GLU A 87 -0.18 -17.15 -30.18
CA GLU A 87 -0.77 -15.81 -30.05
C GLU A 87 -1.71 -15.70 -28.84
N MET A 88 -2.53 -16.73 -28.59
CA MET A 88 -3.39 -16.76 -27.42
C MET A 88 -2.59 -16.78 -26.10
N LEU A 89 -1.53 -17.60 -26.05
CA LEU A 89 -0.64 -17.66 -24.90
C LEU A 89 0.01 -16.30 -24.60
N ASP A 90 0.57 -15.67 -25.64
CA ASP A 90 1.20 -14.35 -25.54
C ASP A 90 0.22 -13.28 -25.05
N LYS A 91 -1.03 -13.28 -25.56
CA LYS A 91 -2.10 -12.39 -25.12
C LYS A 91 -2.49 -12.64 -23.65
N ASN A 92 -2.58 -13.90 -23.24
CA ASN A 92 -2.91 -14.24 -21.87
C ASN A 92 -1.81 -13.77 -20.88
N ILE A 93 -0.54 -13.96 -21.26
CA ILE A 93 0.61 -13.45 -20.48
C ILE A 93 0.58 -11.92 -20.39
N ALA A 94 0.38 -11.25 -21.53
CA ALA A 94 0.31 -9.79 -21.56
C ALA A 94 -0.87 -9.25 -20.72
N PHE A 95 -2.03 -9.88 -20.80
CA PHE A 95 -3.20 -9.53 -20.00
C PHE A 95 -2.91 -9.70 -18.50
N LYS A 96 -2.34 -10.83 -18.08
CA LYS A 96 -1.96 -11.09 -16.68
C LYS A 96 -1.03 -10.00 -16.13
N ASN A 97 0.04 -9.71 -16.86
CA ASN A 97 1.02 -8.71 -16.44
C ASN A 97 0.42 -7.29 -16.42
N GLY A 98 -0.39 -6.97 -17.43
CA GLY A 98 -1.11 -5.69 -17.51
C GLY A 98 -2.10 -5.51 -16.36
N SER A 99 -2.86 -6.54 -16.01
CA SER A 99 -3.82 -6.52 -14.91
C SER A 99 -3.14 -6.30 -13.56
N LEU A 100 -2.04 -7.02 -13.30
CA LEU A 100 -1.27 -6.84 -12.05
C LEU A 100 -0.73 -5.41 -11.93
N ARG A 101 -0.20 -4.86 -13.03
CA ARG A 101 0.30 -3.47 -13.04
C ARG A 101 -0.81 -2.48 -12.75
N ILE A 102 -1.97 -2.61 -13.41
CA ILE A 102 -3.12 -1.72 -13.19
C ILE A 102 -3.62 -1.81 -11.75
N LEU A 103 -3.74 -3.01 -11.17
CA LEU A 103 -4.15 -3.19 -9.79
C LEU A 103 -3.19 -2.49 -8.82
N ASN A 104 -1.88 -2.67 -9.01
CA ASN A 104 -0.88 -2.04 -8.15
C ASN A 104 -0.88 -0.51 -8.28
N GLU A 105 -1.03 0.02 -9.49
CA GLU A 105 -1.11 1.47 -9.74
C GLU A 105 -2.36 2.08 -9.09
N GLN A 106 -3.51 1.43 -9.21
CA GLN A 106 -4.76 1.88 -8.59
C GLN A 106 -4.68 1.84 -7.06
N GLU A 107 -4.17 0.76 -6.49
CA GLU A 107 -3.99 0.63 -5.05
C GLU A 107 -3.05 1.73 -4.51
N ALA A 108 -1.93 1.98 -5.18
CA ALA A 108 -0.99 3.03 -4.80
C ALA A 108 -1.61 4.43 -4.83
N GLN A 109 -2.38 4.76 -5.89
CA GLN A 109 -3.06 6.05 -6.02
C GLN A 109 -4.11 6.27 -4.93
N LEU A 110 -4.92 5.26 -4.63
CA LEU A 110 -5.94 5.34 -3.59
C LEU A 110 -5.32 5.47 -2.20
N LEU A 111 -4.25 4.70 -1.92
CA LEU A 111 -3.50 4.80 -0.66
C LEU A 111 -2.81 6.15 -0.49
N GLU A 112 -2.31 6.76 -1.57
CA GLU A 112 -1.69 8.09 -1.50
C GLU A 112 -2.69 9.14 -1.01
N SER A 113 -3.92 9.13 -1.52
CA SER A 113 -4.99 10.04 -1.09
C SER A 113 -5.33 9.85 0.39
N ILE A 114 -5.45 8.61 0.84
CA ILE A 114 -5.73 8.27 2.26
C ILE A 114 -4.57 8.72 3.15
N ASN A 115 -3.33 8.43 2.75
CA ASN A 115 -2.14 8.85 3.50
C ASN A 115 -2.02 10.36 3.61
N LEU A 116 -2.44 11.10 2.57
CA LEU A 116 -2.46 12.57 2.62
C LEU A 116 -3.45 13.09 3.68
N MET A 117 -4.65 12.52 3.75
CA MET A 117 -5.63 12.88 4.79
C MET A 117 -5.09 12.62 6.19
N VAL A 118 -4.51 11.43 6.43
CA VAL A 118 -3.87 11.10 7.72
C VAL A 118 -2.75 12.11 8.03
N LYS A 119 -1.88 12.40 7.07
CA LYS A 119 -0.77 13.35 7.24
C LYS A 119 -1.24 14.74 7.66
N ILE A 120 -2.32 15.24 7.07
CA ILE A 120 -2.91 16.54 7.43
C ILE A 120 -3.37 16.53 8.89
N CYS A 121 -4.08 15.49 9.32
CA CYS A 121 -4.54 15.37 10.70
C CYS A 121 -3.38 15.23 11.69
N VAL A 122 -2.35 14.45 11.34
CA VAL A 122 -1.12 14.34 12.15
C VAL A 122 -0.42 15.70 12.31
N GLN A 123 -0.34 16.50 11.25
CA GLN A 123 0.21 17.84 11.33
C GLN A 123 -0.60 18.76 12.25
N GLN A 124 -1.93 18.69 12.19
CA GLN A 124 -2.82 19.48 13.08
C GLN A 124 -2.61 19.12 14.55
N VAL A 125 -2.54 17.80 14.85
CA VAL A 125 -2.29 17.31 16.21
C VAL A 125 -0.90 17.75 16.69
N GLY A 126 0.14 17.60 15.84
CA GLY A 126 1.49 18.03 16.17
C GLY A 126 1.59 19.52 16.49
N GLN A 127 0.92 20.36 15.71
CA GLN A 127 0.88 21.81 15.94
C GLN A 127 0.10 22.16 17.22
N LYS A 128 -1.04 21.53 17.44
CA LYS A 128 -1.89 21.76 18.62
C LYS A 128 -1.16 21.47 19.92
N HIS A 129 -0.38 20.39 19.98
CA HIS A 129 0.35 19.97 21.18
C HIS A 129 1.77 20.52 21.28
N GLY A 130 2.26 21.16 20.22
CA GLY A 130 3.63 21.68 20.16
C GLY A 130 4.69 20.58 20.16
N TYR A 131 4.38 19.41 19.56
CA TYR A 131 5.35 18.33 19.42
C TYR A 131 6.48 18.70 18.48
N ALA A 132 7.68 18.24 18.81
CA ALA A 132 8.84 18.37 17.93
C ALA A 132 8.70 17.46 16.69
N PHE A 133 8.07 16.28 16.86
CA PHE A 133 7.75 15.30 15.82
C PHE A 133 6.70 14.31 16.31
N ILE A 134 6.10 13.59 15.38
CA ILE A 134 5.21 12.46 15.65
C ILE A 134 5.76 11.24 14.89
N LEU A 135 5.99 10.14 15.61
CA LEU A 135 6.58 8.92 15.08
C LEU A 135 5.50 7.93 14.63
N ASN A 136 5.74 7.27 13.50
CA ASN A 136 4.95 6.11 13.09
C ASN A 136 5.53 4.84 13.72
N THR A 137 4.72 4.08 14.44
CA THR A 137 5.12 2.86 15.15
C THR A 137 5.00 1.59 14.33
N ASP A 138 4.40 1.64 13.12
CA ASP A 138 4.13 0.45 12.32
C ASP A 138 5.33 -0.07 11.54
N ALA A 139 6.35 0.76 11.36
CA ALA A 139 7.53 0.37 10.60
C ALA A 139 8.65 -0.10 11.54
N ASP A 140 9.40 -1.11 11.12
CA ASP A 140 10.63 -1.59 11.80
C ASP A 140 11.72 -0.51 11.96
N ALA A 141 11.46 0.70 11.43
CA ALA A 141 12.32 1.86 11.60
C ALA A 141 12.39 2.36 13.06
N LEU A 142 11.45 1.95 13.91
CA LEU A 142 11.39 2.32 15.32
C LEU A 142 11.44 1.07 16.21
N PRO A 143 12.62 0.45 16.42
CA PRO A 143 12.75 -0.82 17.13
C PRO A 143 12.40 -0.74 18.61
N TRP A 144 12.40 0.45 19.16
CA TRP A 144 12.03 0.69 20.56
C TRP A 144 11.52 2.12 20.77
N LEU A 145 10.49 2.26 21.56
CA LEU A 145 9.91 3.52 22.01
C LEU A 145 9.59 3.41 23.51
N ASN A 146 10.01 4.41 24.30
CA ASN A 146 9.54 4.51 25.69
C ASN A 146 8.17 5.20 25.71
N PRO A 147 7.07 4.49 26.01
CA PRO A 147 5.72 5.06 26.00
C PRO A 147 5.49 6.09 27.11
N GLU A 148 6.32 6.12 28.16
CA GLU A 148 6.22 7.11 29.25
C GLU A 148 6.80 8.47 28.85
N MET A 149 7.62 8.54 27.79
CA MET A 149 8.27 9.78 27.34
C MET A 149 7.55 10.45 26.17
N GLY A 150 6.67 9.75 25.48
CA GLY A 150 5.87 10.26 24.36
C GLY A 150 4.37 10.11 24.62
N GLU A 151 3.57 10.76 23.79
CA GLU A 151 2.10 10.67 23.84
C GLU A 151 1.58 9.86 22.65
N ASP A 152 0.73 8.85 22.92
CA ASP A 152 0.00 8.14 21.85
C ASP A 152 -1.16 9.02 21.37
N VAL A 153 -1.06 9.49 20.13
CA VAL A 153 -2.04 10.37 19.51
C VAL A 153 -2.94 9.62 18.50
N THR A 154 -2.89 8.30 18.47
CA THR A 154 -3.65 7.46 17.52
C THR A 154 -5.15 7.78 17.59
N GLU A 155 -5.75 7.79 18.76
CA GLU A 155 -7.19 8.04 18.89
C GLU A 155 -7.58 9.49 18.61
N GLU A 156 -6.71 10.46 18.90
CA GLU A 156 -6.95 11.85 18.55
C GLU A 156 -6.95 12.07 17.04
N VAL A 157 -5.99 11.47 16.34
CA VAL A 157 -5.94 11.53 14.86
C VAL A 157 -7.15 10.83 14.24
N LYS A 158 -7.56 9.67 14.75
CA LYS A 158 -8.79 8.98 14.31
C LYS A 158 -10.05 9.85 14.50
N ALA A 159 -10.12 10.60 15.58
CA ALA A 159 -11.26 11.47 15.86
C ALA A 159 -11.40 12.63 14.84
N LEU A 160 -10.28 13.09 14.27
CA LEU A 160 -10.27 14.12 13.22
C LEU A 160 -10.65 13.60 11.83
N LEU A 161 -10.59 12.28 11.62
CA LEU A 161 -10.89 11.62 10.36
C LEU A 161 -12.30 11.00 10.29
N ARG A 162 -13.08 11.12 11.36
CA ARG A 162 -14.49 10.70 11.42
C ARG A 162 -15.40 11.83 10.98
#